data_5c82c641bdd41181d5ca4b8386c05dea
#
_entry.id   5c82c641bdd41181d5ca4b8386c05dea
#
_cell.length_a   1.000
_cell.length_b   1.000
_cell.length_c   1.000
_cell.angle_alpha   90.00
_cell.angle_beta   90.00
_cell.angle_gamma   90.00
#
_symmetry.space_group_name_H-M   'P 1'
#
loop_
_entity.id
_entity.type
_entity.pdbx_description
1 polymer ?
#
loop_
_entity_poly.entity_id
_entity_poly.type
_entity_poly.pdbx_seq_one_letter_code
_entity_poly.pdbx_strand_id
1 'polypeptide(L)'
;YPSMLLNFDCYPQHLGAIFKETYEDIRVRRLEAKKKKDKLTDITLKYALNGLSGNLQNEYSWCYDPYAVMKIRINGQLLLLMLTEQLIKLNCEIIQINTDGVFFKCKKDIYPKVQEQFEWWQNLTGLVLEEDRFKAFYQLAINDYFGVYENGKVKEKGCFITDVILGKGLTPKIIPKAVIKYFLEGIKPQDYIKSCT
;
A
#
# COMPACT_ATOMS: atom_id res chain seq x y z
N TYR A 1 0.60 8.30 2.67
CA TYR A 1 1.29 9.16 3.63
C TYR A 1 1.32 10.64 3.18
N PRO A 2 1.83 11.02 1.98
CA PRO A 2 1.88 12.42 1.55
C PRO A 2 0.52 13.13 1.55
N SER A 3 -0.52 12.46 1.06
CA SER A 3 -1.87 13.05 1.04
C SER A 3 -2.42 13.29 2.44
N MET A 4 -2.16 12.38 3.38
CA MET A 4 -2.54 12.57 4.79
C MET A 4 -1.86 13.79 5.40
N LEU A 5 -0.56 13.95 5.15
CA LEU A 5 0.20 15.10 5.66
C LEU A 5 -0.36 16.42 5.14
N LEU A 6 -0.64 16.50 3.84
CA LEU A 6 -1.12 17.72 3.20
C LEU A 6 -2.58 18.03 3.50
N ASN A 7 -3.48 17.05 3.36
CA ASN A 7 -4.92 17.26 3.48
C ASN A 7 -5.37 17.53 4.93
N PHE A 8 -4.62 17.02 5.92
CA PHE A 8 -4.95 17.13 7.35
C PHE A 8 -3.96 18.00 8.14
N ASP A 9 -3.14 18.77 7.45
CA ASP A 9 -2.13 19.67 8.06
C ASP A 9 -1.25 18.98 9.12
N CYS A 10 -0.90 17.71 8.84
CA CYS A 10 -0.07 16.90 9.71
C CYS A 10 1.42 17.03 9.37
N TYR A 11 1.93 18.25 9.21
CA TYR A 11 3.33 18.53 8.93
C TYR A 11 4.01 19.19 10.13
N PRO A 12 5.36 19.23 10.19
CA PRO A 12 6.09 19.88 11.27
C PRO A 12 5.80 21.37 11.32
N GLN A 13 5.04 21.80 12.31
CA GLN A 13 4.57 23.20 12.42
C GLN A 13 5.71 24.20 12.62
N HIS A 14 6.82 23.77 13.25
CA HIS A 14 8.01 24.62 13.45
C HIS A 14 8.73 25.00 12.15
N LEU A 15 8.45 24.28 11.04
CA LEU A 15 9.00 24.59 9.71
C LEU A 15 8.10 25.52 8.89
N GLY A 16 6.90 25.82 9.39
CA GLY A 16 5.99 26.80 8.80
C GLY A 16 5.38 26.38 7.44
N ALA A 17 4.69 27.33 6.83
CA ALA A 17 3.97 27.11 5.57
C ALA A 17 4.90 26.73 4.40
N ILE A 18 6.13 27.26 4.38
CA ILE A 18 7.10 27.00 3.31
C ILE A 18 7.43 25.52 3.19
N PHE A 19 7.43 24.79 4.32
CA PHE A 19 7.60 23.33 4.28
C PHE A 19 6.44 22.63 3.56
N LYS A 20 5.21 23.01 3.89
CA LYS A 20 4.00 22.44 3.27
C LYS A 20 3.99 22.70 1.76
N GLU A 21 4.26 23.93 1.34
CA GLU A 21 4.31 24.34 -0.08
C GLU A 21 5.38 23.57 -0.85
N THR A 22 6.58 23.46 -0.29
CA THR A 22 7.69 22.70 -0.90
C THR A 22 7.34 21.20 -1.02
N TYR A 23 6.75 20.63 0.03
CA TYR A 23 6.37 19.22 0.02
C TYR A 23 5.25 18.93 -0.99
N GLU A 24 4.31 19.86 -1.13
CA GLU A 24 3.25 19.78 -2.15
C GLU A 24 3.81 19.89 -3.57
N ASP A 25 4.75 20.82 -3.83
CA ASP A 25 5.44 20.92 -5.13
C ASP A 25 6.14 19.60 -5.50
N ILE A 26 6.87 18.99 -4.57
CA ILE A 26 7.50 17.69 -4.79
C ILE A 26 6.46 16.62 -5.13
N ARG A 27 5.32 16.62 -4.44
CA ARG A 27 4.21 15.69 -4.72
C ARG A 27 3.63 15.90 -6.13
N VAL A 28 3.37 17.14 -6.52
CA VAL A 28 2.84 17.48 -7.84
C VAL A 28 3.81 17.02 -8.93
N ARG A 29 5.09 17.37 -8.82
CA ARG A 29 6.14 16.96 -9.76
C ARG A 29 6.24 15.44 -9.89
N ARG A 30 6.12 14.70 -8.78
CA ARG A 30 6.06 13.25 -8.81
C ARG A 30 4.86 12.72 -9.60
N LEU A 31 3.66 13.28 -9.36
CA LEU A 31 2.45 12.85 -10.08
C LEU A 31 2.55 13.13 -11.59
N GLU A 32 3.18 14.24 -11.97
CA GLU A 32 3.46 14.55 -13.38
C GLU A 32 4.45 13.54 -13.99
N ALA A 33 5.53 13.21 -13.28
CA ALA A 33 6.49 12.21 -13.72
C ALA A 33 5.81 10.83 -13.93
N LYS A 34 4.92 10.45 -12.99
CA LYS A 34 4.11 9.22 -13.11
C LYS A 34 3.24 9.24 -14.37
N LYS A 35 2.57 10.38 -14.66
CA LYS A 35 1.76 10.55 -15.89
C LYS A 35 2.60 10.48 -17.16
N LYS A 36 3.79 11.07 -17.16
CA LYS A 36 4.75 11.06 -18.27
C LYS A 36 5.51 9.72 -18.40
N LYS A 37 5.27 8.76 -17.49
CA LYS A 37 6.00 7.48 -17.42
C LYS A 37 7.51 7.63 -17.18
N ASP A 38 7.95 8.76 -16.62
CA ASP A 38 9.32 8.96 -16.16
C ASP A 38 9.55 8.22 -14.86
N LYS A 39 9.98 6.96 -14.98
CA LYS A 39 10.18 6.06 -13.84
C LYS A 39 11.28 6.54 -12.88
N LEU A 40 12.33 7.16 -13.40
CA LEU A 40 13.46 7.59 -12.56
C LEU A 40 13.03 8.72 -11.62
N THR A 41 12.40 9.76 -12.17
CA THR A 41 11.89 10.90 -11.40
C THR A 41 10.78 10.45 -10.43
N ASP A 42 9.83 9.61 -10.86
CA ASP A 42 8.77 9.08 -9.97
C ASP A 42 9.36 8.33 -8.77
N ILE A 43 10.33 7.43 -9.00
CA ILE A 43 10.94 6.65 -7.92
C ILE A 43 11.74 7.55 -6.98
N THR A 44 12.55 8.46 -7.51
CA THR A 44 13.37 9.38 -6.72
C THR A 44 12.51 10.26 -5.81
N LEU A 45 11.48 10.90 -6.38
CA LEU A 45 10.57 11.77 -5.62
C LEU A 45 9.70 10.97 -4.65
N LYS A 46 9.36 9.71 -4.98
CA LYS A 46 8.68 8.80 -4.05
C LYS A 46 9.52 8.53 -2.80
N TYR A 47 10.83 8.30 -2.97
CA TYR A 47 11.72 8.10 -1.83
C TYR A 47 11.86 9.38 -0.99
N ALA A 48 11.97 10.55 -1.62
CA ALA A 48 12.02 11.84 -0.92
C ALA A 48 10.76 12.05 -0.05
N LEU A 49 9.57 11.86 -0.63
CA LEU A 49 8.29 12.03 0.07
C LEU A 49 8.09 11.01 1.21
N ASN A 50 8.43 9.74 0.97
CA ASN A 50 8.22 8.69 1.97
C ASN A 50 9.31 8.72 3.05
N GLY A 51 10.52 9.16 2.73
CA GLY A 51 11.63 9.28 3.67
C GLY A 51 11.36 10.29 4.80
N LEU A 52 10.46 11.25 4.56
CA LEU A 52 10.05 12.20 5.59
C LEU A 52 9.51 11.49 6.84
N SER A 53 8.78 10.39 6.71
CA SER A 53 8.23 9.68 7.87
C SER A 53 9.31 9.17 8.83
N GLY A 54 10.47 8.79 8.31
CA GLY A 54 11.64 8.43 9.11
C GLY A 54 12.27 9.65 9.77
N ASN A 55 12.42 10.74 9.02
CA ASN A 55 13.00 11.98 9.53
C ASN A 55 12.16 12.60 10.64
N LEU A 56 10.83 12.52 10.56
CA LEU A 56 9.93 13.01 11.62
C LEU A 56 10.08 12.25 12.94
N GLN A 57 10.61 11.03 12.92
CA GLN A 57 10.82 10.18 14.09
C GLN A 57 12.27 10.25 14.62
N ASN A 58 13.18 10.77 13.82
CA ASN A 58 14.59 10.85 14.17
C ASN A 58 14.88 12.13 14.96
N GLU A 59 15.26 12.00 16.22
CA GLU A 59 15.58 13.13 17.12
C GLU A 59 16.72 14.02 16.63
N TYR A 60 17.60 13.49 15.77
CA TYR A 60 18.71 14.25 15.16
C TYR A 60 18.31 14.96 13.86
N SER A 61 17.09 14.78 13.42
CA SER A 61 16.58 15.42 12.20
C SER A 61 16.01 16.81 12.49
N TRP A 62 16.32 17.77 11.64
CA TRP A 62 15.70 19.09 11.68
C TRP A 62 14.17 19.06 11.41
N CYS A 63 13.67 17.94 10.85
CA CYS A 63 12.25 17.69 10.67
C CYS A 63 11.60 17.00 11.89
N TYR A 64 12.32 16.71 12.97
CA TYR A 64 11.81 15.94 14.09
C TYR A 64 10.49 16.50 14.63
N ASP A 65 9.44 15.70 14.52
CA ASP A 65 8.12 16.00 15.06
C ASP A 65 7.31 14.69 15.27
N PRO A 66 7.51 14.02 16.39
CA PRO A 66 6.81 12.77 16.71
C PRO A 66 5.29 12.97 16.82
N TYR A 67 4.85 14.18 17.15
CA TYR A 67 3.43 14.51 17.23
C TYR A 67 2.76 14.51 15.85
N ALA A 68 3.42 15.08 14.84
CA ALA A 68 2.95 15.00 13.45
C ALA A 68 2.84 13.54 12.98
N VAL A 69 3.82 12.69 13.33
CA VAL A 69 3.78 11.25 13.02
C VAL A 69 2.57 10.57 13.65
N MET A 70 2.32 10.84 14.94
CA MET A 70 1.18 10.26 15.64
C MET A 70 -0.15 10.71 15.05
N LYS A 71 -0.29 12.00 14.70
CA LYS A 71 -1.47 12.52 14.01
C LYS A 71 -1.73 11.78 12.69
N ILE A 72 -0.69 11.61 11.85
CA ILE A 72 -0.83 10.91 10.57
C ILE A 72 -1.28 9.45 10.77
N ARG A 73 -0.67 8.75 11.72
CA ARG A 73 -0.98 7.34 12.01
C ARG A 73 -2.40 7.16 12.53
N ILE A 74 -2.78 7.93 13.54
CA ILE A 74 -4.09 7.84 14.18
C ILE A 74 -5.19 8.24 13.17
N ASN A 75 -5.04 9.36 12.48
CA ASN A 75 -6.01 9.78 11.47
C ASN A 75 -6.14 8.74 10.35
N GLY A 76 -5.02 8.19 9.86
CA GLY A 76 -5.05 7.12 8.86
C GLY A 76 -5.83 5.90 9.31
N GLN A 77 -5.61 5.45 10.54
CA GLN A 77 -6.34 4.32 11.12
C GLN A 77 -7.83 4.60 11.29
N LEU A 78 -8.19 5.78 11.82
CA LEU A 78 -9.59 6.19 12.00
C LEU A 78 -10.34 6.32 10.67
N LEU A 79 -9.70 6.87 9.65
CA LEU A 79 -10.29 7.00 8.31
C LEU A 79 -10.52 5.63 7.66
N LEU A 80 -9.56 4.69 7.80
CA LEU A 80 -9.75 3.32 7.34
C LEU A 80 -10.82 2.58 8.13
N LEU A 81 -10.90 2.79 9.44
CA LEU A 81 -11.94 2.20 10.27
C LEU A 81 -13.33 2.70 9.82
N MET A 82 -13.48 4.00 9.59
CA MET A 82 -14.71 4.59 9.09
C MET A 82 -15.18 3.96 7.77
N LEU A 83 -14.26 3.74 6.81
CA LEU A 83 -14.57 3.03 5.56
C LEU A 83 -14.96 1.58 5.84
N THR A 84 -14.20 0.90 6.70
CA THR A 84 -14.43 -0.51 7.05
C THR A 84 -15.81 -0.73 7.68
N GLU A 85 -16.26 0.17 8.55
CA GLU A 85 -17.60 0.11 9.15
C GLU A 85 -18.71 0.18 8.09
N GLN A 86 -18.54 1.00 7.04
CA GLN A 86 -19.51 1.04 5.95
C GLN A 86 -19.51 -0.27 5.14
N LEU A 87 -18.34 -0.85 4.88
CA LEU A 87 -18.22 -2.13 4.21
C LEU A 87 -18.87 -3.27 5.01
N ILE A 88 -18.71 -3.28 6.33
CA ILE A 88 -19.36 -4.26 7.23
C ILE A 88 -20.89 -4.11 7.17
N LYS A 89 -21.42 -2.88 7.17
CA LYS A 89 -22.88 -2.63 7.03
C LYS A 89 -23.44 -3.17 5.71
N LEU A 90 -22.61 -3.26 4.66
CA LEU A 90 -22.96 -3.86 3.38
C LEU A 90 -22.75 -5.39 3.36
N ASN A 91 -22.48 -6.02 4.52
CA ASN A 91 -22.16 -7.45 4.65
C ASN A 91 -20.92 -7.88 3.83
N CYS A 92 -19.93 -7.00 3.70
CA CYS A 92 -18.62 -7.38 3.20
C CYS A 92 -17.84 -8.13 4.28
N GLU A 93 -17.16 -9.20 3.88
CA GLU A 93 -16.25 -9.95 4.75
C GLU A 93 -14.88 -9.26 4.77
N ILE A 94 -14.47 -8.69 5.89
CA ILE A 94 -13.18 -8.04 6.03
C ILE A 94 -12.12 -9.11 6.27
N ILE A 95 -11.14 -9.18 5.39
CA ILE A 95 -10.04 -10.15 5.45
C ILE A 95 -8.90 -9.57 6.31
N GLN A 96 -8.50 -8.34 6.01
CA GLN A 96 -7.50 -7.63 6.81
C GLN A 96 -7.60 -6.12 6.63
N ILE A 97 -7.14 -5.38 7.63
CA ILE A 97 -6.90 -3.94 7.58
C ILE A 97 -5.41 -3.74 7.82
N ASN A 98 -4.75 -3.03 6.93
CA ASN A 98 -3.35 -2.66 7.06
C ASN A 98 -3.24 -1.15 7.32
N THR A 99 -2.03 -0.60 7.37
CA THR A 99 -1.73 0.82 7.63
C THR A 99 -2.44 1.77 6.65
N ASP A 100 -2.61 1.35 5.40
CA ASP A 100 -3.08 2.17 4.28
C ASP A 100 -4.06 1.46 3.34
N GLY A 101 -4.61 0.32 3.76
CA GLY A 101 -5.50 -0.45 2.92
C GLY A 101 -6.40 -1.42 3.67
N VAL A 102 -7.53 -1.74 3.06
CA VAL A 102 -8.49 -2.75 3.52
C VAL A 102 -8.59 -3.83 2.47
N PHE A 103 -8.47 -5.08 2.88
CA PHE A 103 -8.76 -6.24 2.05
C PHE A 103 -10.10 -6.82 2.49
N PHE A 104 -11.01 -6.97 1.56
CA PHE A 104 -12.34 -7.49 1.83
C PHE A 104 -12.86 -8.31 0.66
N LYS A 105 -13.84 -9.15 0.96
CA LYS A 105 -14.59 -9.92 -0.01
C LYS A 105 -16.03 -9.48 0.01
N CYS A 106 -16.62 -9.24 -1.16
CA CYS A 106 -18.04 -8.94 -1.28
C CYS A 106 -18.68 -9.74 -2.41
N LYS A 107 -20.00 -9.85 -2.37
CA LYS A 107 -20.78 -10.40 -3.47
C LYS A 107 -20.82 -9.40 -4.63
N LYS A 108 -20.85 -9.91 -5.86
CA LYS A 108 -20.86 -9.07 -7.08
C LYS A 108 -22.07 -8.14 -7.17
N ASP A 109 -23.21 -8.55 -6.68
CA ASP A 109 -24.47 -7.77 -6.64
C ASP A 109 -24.40 -6.58 -5.66
N ILE A 110 -23.60 -6.69 -4.62
CA ILE A 110 -23.40 -5.62 -3.61
C ILE A 110 -22.34 -4.62 -4.08
N TYR A 111 -21.46 -5.01 -5.00
CA TYR A 111 -20.31 -4.21 -5.40
C TYR A 111 -20.64 -2.75 -5.85
N PRO A 112 -21.73 -2.47 -6.59
CA PRO A 112 -22.10 -1.07 -6.90
C PRO A 112 -22.30 -0.21 -5.65
N LYS A 113 -22.92 -0.75 -4.60
CA LYS A 113 -23.09 -0.05 -3.31
C LYS A 113 -21.75 0.17 -2.59
N VAL A 114 -20.80 -0.74 -2.76
CA VAL A 114 -19.43 -0.57 -2.25
C VAL A 114 -18.74 0.61 -2.95
N GLN A 115 -18.92 0.75 -4.27
CA GLN A 115 -18.38 1.88 -5.03
C GLN A 115 -18.95 3.22 -4.56
N GLU A 116 -20.24 3.29 -4.24
CA GLU A 116 -20.86 4.48 -3.65
C GLU A 116 -20.20 4.84 -2.31
N GLN A 117 -19.83 3.85 -1.47
CA GLN A 117 -19.11 4.12 -0.23
C GLN A 117 -17.67 4.59 -0.48
N PHE A 118 -17.00 4.12 -1.52
CA PHE A 118 -15.68 4.61 -1.91
C PHE A 118 -15.76 6.07 -2.35
N GLU A 119 -16.73 6.43 -3.18
CA GLU A 119 -16.95 7.81 -3.63
C GLU A 119 -17.28 8.72 -2.45
N TRP A 120 -18.21 8.31 -1.58
CA TRP A 120 -18.53 9.03 -0.36
C TRP A 120 -17.30 9.29 0.49
N TRP A 121 -16.50 8.25 0.76
CA TRP A 121 -15.32 8.35 1.59
C TRP A 121 -14.24 9.24 0.95
N GLN A 122 -14.00 9.12 -0.36
CA GLN A 122 -13.06 9.96 -1.08
C GLN A 122 -13.47 11.43 -1.08
N ASN A 123 -14.75 11.72 -1.28
CA ASN A 123 -15.28 13.07 -1.24
C ASN A 123 -15.17 13.69 0.17
N LEU A 124 -15.39 12.89 1.22
CA LEU A 124 -15.29 13.34 2.60
C LEU A 124 -13.85 13.61 3.04
N THR A 125 -12.92 12.77 2.62
CA THR A 125 -11.53 12.79 3.10
C THR A 125 -10.56 13.53 2.19
N GLY A 126 -10.93 13.73 0.93
CA GLY A 126 -10.03 14.23 -0.11
C GLY A 126 -8.90 13.26 -0.45
N LEU A 127 -8.96 12.02 0.03
CA LEU A 127 -8.00 10.96 -0.29
C LEU A 127 -8.49 10.14 -1.47
N VAL A 128 -7.57 9.58 -2.26
CA VAL A 128 -7.89 8.74 -3.41
C VAL A 128 -7.62 7.29 -3.06
N LEU A 129 -8.59 6.42 -3.31
CA LEU A 129 -8.46 4.97 -3.18
C LEU A 129 -7.96 4.38 -4.51
N GLU A 130 -6.96 3.51 -4.42
CA GLU A 130 -6.55 2.64 -5.52
C GLU A 130 -7.13 1.25 -5.26
N GLU A 131 -7.76 0.64 -6.26
CA GLU A 131 -8.41 -0.66 -6.13
C GLU A 131 -7.62 -1.73 -6.87
N ASP A 132 -7.32 -2.83 -6.16
CA ASP A 132 -6.80 -4.07 -6.72
C ASP A 132 -7.84 -5.19 -6.59
N ARG A 133 -8.22 -5.82 -7.71
CA ARG A 133 -9.16 -6.94 -7.72
C ARG A 133 -8.45 -8.25 -7.93
N PHE A 134 -8.64 -9.16 -6.98
CA PHE A 134 -8.03 -10.48 -7.01
C PHE A 134 -9.09 -11.56 -7.25
N LYS A 135 -8.77 -12.50 -8.14
CA LYS A 135 -9.51 -13.77 -8.31
C LYS A 135 -9.29 -14.72 -7.15
N ALA A 136 -8.05 -14.74 -6.64
CA ALA A 136 -7.64 -15.55 -5.49
C ALA A 136 -6.60 -14.79 -4.67
N PHE A 137 -6.64 -14.97 -3.35
CA PHE A 137 -5.75 -14.31 -2.41
C PHE A 137 -5.25 -15.32 -1.38
N TYR A 138 -3.93 -15.42 -1.24
CA TYR A 138 -3.25 -16.36 -0.37
C TYR A 138 -2.38 -15.58 0.61
N GLN A 139 -2.70 -15.66 1.88
CA GLN A 139 -2.08 -14.89 2.93
C GLN A 139 -1.45 -15.78 3.98
N LEU A 140 -0.19 -15.50 4.32
CA LEU A 140 0.51 -16.07 5.46
C LEU A 140 0.50 -15.09 6.64
N ALA A 141 0.76 -13.81 6.37
CA ALA A 141 0.76 -12.72 7.34
C ALA A 141 0.34 -11.41 6.66
N ILE A 142 0.16 -10.32 7.44
CA ILE A 142 -0.28 -9.01 6.93
C ILE A 142 0.56 -8.49 5.77
N ASN A 143 1.88 -8.71 5.82
CA ASN A 143 2.81 -8.28 4.78
C ASN A 143 3.40 -9.43 3.95
N ASP A 144 2.93 -10.66 4.15
CA ASP A 144 3.37 -11.86 3.49
C ASP A 144 2.19 -12.53 2.79
N TYR A 145 1.98 -12.17 1.52
CA TYR A 145 0.87 -12.69 0.71
C TYR A 145 1.19 -12.68 -0.78
N PHE A 146 0.40 -13.41 -1.55
CA PHE A 146 0.29 -13.21 -2.98
C PHE A 146 -1.16 -13.23 -3.41
N GLY A 147 -1.48 -12.39 -4.38
CA GLY A 147 -2.81 -12.26 -4.97
C GLY A 147 -2.77 -12.50 -6.47
N VAL A 148 -3.75 -13.20 -6.98
CA VAL A 148 -3.89 -13.50 -8.42
C VAL A 148 -4.97 -12.59 -8.98
N TYR A 149 -4.59 -11.71 -9.90
CA TYR A 149 -5.53 -10.87 -10.62
C TYR A 149 -6.39 -11.68 -11.61
N GLU A 150 -7.51 -11.12 -12.06
CA GLU A 150 -8.37 -11.75 -13.06
C GLU A 150 -7.64 -12.09 -14.37
N ASN A 151 -6.63 -11.28 -14.75
CA ASN A 151 -5.78 -11.49 -15.92
C ASN A 151 -4.65 -12.52 -15.71
N GLY A 152 -4.62 -13.21 -14.58
CA GLY A 152 -3.63 -14.23 -14.24
C GLY A 152 -2.28 -13.71 -13.73
N LYS A 153 -2.06 -12.39 -13.70
CA LYS A 153 -0.84 -11.82 -13.08
C LYS A 153 -0.86 -12.05 -11.58
N VAL A 154 0.31 -12.26 -11.00
CA VAL A 154 0.47 -12.45 -9.56
C VAL A 154 1.07 -11.18 -8.95
N LYS A 155 0.44 -10.68 -7.88
CA LYS A 155 1.00 -9.64 -7.01
C LYS A 155 1.64 -10.34 -5.82
N GLU A 156 2.93 -10.11 -5.63
CA GLU A 156 3.71 -10.74 -4.59
C GLU A 156 4.11 -9.72 -3.52
N LYS A 157 4.08 -10.13 -2.24
CA LYS A 157 4.52 -9.29 -1.13
C LYS A 157 5.24 -10.11 -0.07
N GLY A 158 6.26 -9.49 0.56
CA GLY A 158 7.01 -10.08 1.66
C GLY A 158 7.81 -11.31 1.26
N CYS A 159 7.63 -12.41 1.97
CA CYS A 159 8.35 -13.66 1.72
C CYS A 159 8.01 -14.32 0.37
N PHE A 160 6.90 -13.91 -0.28
CA PHE A 160 6.49 -14.44 -1.58
C PHE A 160 7.11 -13.70 -2.77
N ILE A 161 7.92 -12.65 -2.57
CA ILE A 161 8.58 -11.94 -3.66
C ILE A 161 9.59 -12.86 -4.35
N THR A 162 9.35 -13.15 -5.64
CA THR A 162 10.19 -14.02 -6.47
C THR A 162 11.31 -13.28 -7.18
N ASP A 163 11.18 -11.95 -7.37
CA ASP A 163 12.21 -11.12 -7.97
C ASP A 163 13.41 -10.89 -7.03
N VAL A 164 14.59 -10.77 -7.63
CA VAL A 164 15.81 -10.40 -6.88
C VAL A 164 15.79 -8.89 -6.66
N ILE A 165 15.70 -8.48 -5.39
CA ILE A 165 15.80 -7.06 -5.02
C ILE A 165 17.21 -6.79 -4.52
N LEU A 166 17.97 -6.00 -5.26
CA LEU A 166 19.32 -5.57 -4.87
C LEU A 166 19.29 -4.90 -3.47
N GLY A 167 20.19 -5.33 -2.59
CA GLY A 167 20.30 -4.80 -1.21
C GLY A 167 19.37 -5.45 -0.17
N LYS A 168 18.49 -6.36 -0.56
CA LYS A 168 17.65 -7.12 0.37
C LYS A 168 18.07 -8.58 0.41
N GLY A 169 19.11 -8.92 1.13
CA GLY A 169 19.54 -10.27 1.47
C GLY A 169 19.31 -11.38 0.43
N LEU A 170 20.09 -12.44 0.50
CA LEU A 170 19.99 -13.62 -0.38
C LEU A 170 18.91 -14.59 0.16
N THR A 171 17.64 -14.28 0.00
CA THR A 171 16.58 -15.25 0.29
C THR A 171 16.47 -16.25 -0.87
N PRO A 172 16.46 -17.57 -0.63
CA PRO A 172 16.30 -18.58 -1.68
C PRO A 172 14.97 -18.37 -2.43
N LYS A 173 15.04 -17.91 -3.67
CA LYS A 173 13.85 -17.58 -4.48
C LYS A 173 13.09 -18.82 -4.98
N ILE A 174 13.70 -19.99 -4.89
CA ILE A 174 13.06 -21.26 -5.23
C ILE A 174 11.87 -21.57 -4.30
N ILE A 175 11.95 -21.17 -3.02
CA ILE A 175 10.89 -21.43 -2.03
C ILE A 175 9.59 -20.73 -2.41
N PRO A 176 9.53 -19.37 -2.53
CA PRO A 176 8.29 -18.70 -2.91
C PRO A 176 7.78 -19.14 -4.29
N LYS A 177 8.68 -19.39 -5.26
CA LYS A 177 8.28 -19.91 -6.58
C LYS A 177 7.59 -21.27 -6.47
N ALA A 178 8.15 -22.21 -5.71
CA ALA A 178 7.56 -23.54 -5.52
C ALA A 178 6.20 -23.46 -4.83
N VAL A 179 6.05 -22.59 -3.82
CA VAL A 179 4.78 -22.39 -3.10
C VAL A 179 3.72 -21.78 -4.03
N ILE A 180 4.05 -20.74 -4.78
CA ILE A 180 3.13 -20.14 -5.73
C ILE A 180 2.67 -21.16 -6.78
N LYS A 181 3.60 -21.93 -7.34
CA LYS A 181 3.30 -23.00 -8.31
C LYS A 181 2.39 -24.08 -7.73
N TYR A 182 2.58 -24.45 -6.46
CA TYR A 182 1.71 -25.40 -5.79
C TYR A 182 0.27 -24.91 -5.73
N PHE A 183 0.06 -23.68 -5.28
CA PHE A 183 -1.30 -23.13 -5.13
C PHE A 183 -1.98 -22.79 -6.47
N LEU A 184 -1.23 -22.41 -7.50
CA LEU A 184 -1.78 -22.01 -8.80
C LEU A 184 -1.92 -23.17 -9.78
N GLU A 185 -0.98 -24.11 -9.78
CA GLU A 185 -0.85 -25.17 -10.80
C GLU A 185 -0.96 -26.58 -10.21
N GLY A 186 -1.02 -26.73 -8.88
CA GLY A 186 -1.05 -28.03 -8.20
C GLY A 186 0.28 -28.78 -8.22
N ILE A 187 1.38 -28.17 -8.67
CA ILE A 187 2.69 -28.78 -8.75
C ILE A 187 3.28 -28.94 -7.35
N LYS A 188 3.60 -30.16 -6.93
CA LYS A 188 4.20 -30.38 -5.61
C LYS A 188 5.56 -29.68 -5.52
N PRO A 189 5.89 -29.03 -4.38
CA PRO A 189 7.15 -28.29 -4.22
C PRO A 189 8.38 -29.13 -4.55
N GLN A 190 8.40 -30.42 -4.17
CA GLN A 190 9.50 -31.33 -4.46
C GLN A 190 9.71 -31.53 -5.97
N ASP A 191 8.60 -31.66 -6.73
CA ASP A 191 8.68 -31.90 -8.18
C ASP A 191 9.13 -30.60 -8.91
N TYR A 192 8.64 -29.43 -8.45
CA TYR A 192 9.11 -28.16 -8.96
C TYR A 192 10.61 -27.94 -8.70
N ILE A 193 11.09 -28.22 -7.48
CA ILE A 193 12.51 -28.07 -7.12
C ILE A 193 13.37 -28.97 -7.99
N LYS A 194 12.99 -30.25 -8.19
CA LYS A 194 13.70 -31.18 -9.06
C LYS A 194 13.75 -30.74 -10.54
N SER A 195 12.74 -30.00 -11.00
CA SER A 195 12.71 -29.49 -12.38
C SER A 195 13.61 -28.26 -12.58
N CYS A 196 14.10 -27.64 -11.50
CA CYS A 196 15.00 -26.47 -11.54
C CYS A 196 16.49 -26.87 -11.46
N THR A 197 16.78 -28.14 -11.22
CA THR A 197 18.13 -28.71 -11.23
C THR A 197 18.44 -29.28 -12.61
#